data_0e845400d64c2c61dec32d8837df8c6f
#
_entry.id   0e845400d64c2c61dec32d8837df8c6f
#
_cell.length_a   1.000
_cell.length_b   1.000
_cell.length_c   1.000
_cell.angle_alpha   90.00
_cell.angle_beta   90.00
_cell.angle_gamma   90.00
#
_symmetry.space_group_name_H-M   'P 1'
#
loop_
_entity.id
_entity.type
_entity.pdbx_description
1 polymer ?
#
loop_
_entity_poly.entity_id
_entity_poly.type
_entity_poly.pdbx_seq_one_letter_code
_entity_poly.pdbx_strand_id
1 'polypeptide(L)'
;MAARGVIVRRLNAIENLGSMDMLCTDKTGTLTLGVVQLNSATDAQGISSDCVLRAAYLNASFQSGLPNVLDDAIITHANEVGLVAAPDAKAGEIPYDFVRKRLRVGVRDSAGPRRLITKGAVENVLAVCTHAQQGDKTVALDDAHKEEIRTRYAGWSSQGYRVLGVATKPLATETRLTHDDESDLSFAGFLLFFDPPKPGIQKTIADLANLGVQIKIITGDNRLV
;
A
#
# COMPACT_ATOMS: atom_id res chain seq x y z
N MET A 1 26.10 26.56 13.84
CA MET A 1 25.04 25.55 14.03
C MET A 1 23.65 26.19 14.02
N ALA A 2 23.36 27.19 14.89
CA ALA A 2 22.03 27.84 14.91
C ALA A 2 21.56 28.38 13.55
N ALA A 3 22.44 29.03 12.77
CA ALA A 3 22.15 29.54 11.45
C ALA A 3 21.79 28.43 10.40
N ARG A 4 22.01 27.16 10.74
CA ARG A 4 21.65 25.97 9.94
C ARG A 4 20.50 25.17 10.57
N GLY A 5 19.72 25.79 11.47
CA GLY A 5 18.56 25.15 12.10
C GLY A 5 18.88 24.11 13.20
N VAL A 6 20.13 24.05 13.67
CA VAL A 6 20.55 23.11 14.73
C VAL A 6 20.70 23.84 16.07
N ILE A 7 19.96 23.41 17.08
CA ILE A 7 20.05 23.90 18.44
C ILE A 7 20.71 22.81 19.31
N VAL A 8 21.92 23.10 19.83
CA VAL A 8 22.65 22.18 20.70
C VAL A 8 22.32 22.52 22.14
N ARG A 9 21.70 21.60 22.88
CA ARG A 9 21.32 21.78 24.29
C ARG A 9 22.46 21.49 25.26
N ARG A 10 23.46 20.69 24.86
CA ARG A 10 24.64 20.35 25.67
C ARG A 10 25.88 20.47 24.78
N LEU A 11 26.86 21.25 25.20
CA LEU A 11 28.07 21.56 24.43
C LEU A 11 28.94 20.32 24.15
N ASN A 12 29.02 19.38 25.09
CA ASN A 12 29.74 18.11 24.88
C ASN A 12 29.13 17.20 23.79
N ALA A 13 27.86 17.44 23.41
CA ALA A 13 27.24 16.72 22.27
C ALA A 13 27.93 17.10 20.94
N ILE A 14 28.62 18.24 20.85
CA ILE A 14 29.33 18.64 19.62
C ILE A 14 30.57 17.75 19.43
N GLU A 15 31.31 17.45 20.50
CA GLU A 15 32.45 16.54 20.46
C GLU A 15 32.02 15.12 20.05
N ASN A 16 30.95 14.62 20.68
CA ASN A 16 30.40 13.30 20.37
C ASN A 16 29.91 13.19 18.89
N LEU A 17 29.29 14.26 18.36
CA LEU A 17 28.91 14.33 16.95
C LEU A 17 30.13 14.32 16.03
N GLY A 18 31.22 14.96 16.43
CA GLY A 18 32.47 15.03 15.65
C GLY A 18 33.25 13.70 15.61
N SER A 19 33.02 12.81 16.59
CA SER A 19 33.67 11.49 16.72
C SER A 19 32.75 10.32 16.34
N MET A 20 31.54 10.63 15.79
CA MET A 20 30.57 9.61 15.40
C MET A 20 31.06 8.84 14.18
N ASP A 21 31.08 7.51 14.27
CA ASP A 21 31.41 6.59 13.20
C ASP A 21 30.17 5.88 12.62
N MET A 22 29.04 5.94 13.34
CA MET A 22 27.78 5.29 12.95
C MET A 22 26.58 6.19 13.24
N LEU A 23 25.70 6.35 12.24
CA LEU A 23 24.41 7.03 12.35
C LEU A 23 23.28 6.05 12.14
N CYS A 24 22.48 5.80 13.18
CA CYS A 24 21.22 5.08 13.05
C CYS A 24 20.10 6.07 12.72
N THR A 25 19.37 5.85 11.65
CA THR A 25 18.30 6.74 11.20
C THR A 25 17.04 5.96 10.87
N ASP A 26 15.88 6.57 11.09
CA ASP A 26 14.62 6.06 10.56
C ASP A 26 14.53 6.34 9.04
N LYS A 27 13.80 5.48 8.32
CA LYS A 27 13.57 5.62 6.89
C LYS A 27 12.50 6.67 6.61
N THR A 28 11.29 6.42 7.12
CA THR A 28 10.08 7.17 6.76
C THR A 28 10.04 8.56 7.40
N GLY A 29 9.87 9.60 6.59
CA GLY A 29 9.87 11.01 7.05
C GLY A 29 11.25 11.56 7.38
N THR A 30 12.29 10.73 7.47
CA THR A 30 13.69 11.16 7.72
C THR A 30 14.53 11.12 6.44
N LEU A 31 14.66 9.97 5.81
CA LEU A 31 15.33 9.82 4.52
C LEU A 31 14.36 10.06 3.35
N THR A 32 13.08 9.83 3.59
CA THR A 32 11.98 10.04 2.65
C THR A 32 11.14 11.24 3.05
N LEU A 33 10.23 11.68 2.18
CA LEU A 33 9.32 12.80 2.44
C LEU A 33 8.28 12.47 3.52
N GLY A 34 8.03 11.19 3.80
CA GLY A 34 6.97 10.74 4.70
C GLY A 34 5.56 10.91 4.10
N VAL A 35 5.48 11.13 2.80
CA VAL A 35 4.23 11.28 2.06
C VAL A 35 4.09 10.07 1.15
N VAL A 36 3.27 9.12 1.57
CA VAL A 36 2.98 7.94 0.77
C VAL A 36 2.12 8.34 -0.43
N GLN A 37 2.54 7.94 -1.63
CA GLN A 37 1.80 8.17 -2.87
C GLN A 37 1.47 6.82 -3.52
N LEU A 38 0.29 6.74 -4.16
CA LEU A 38 -0.03 5.61 -5.03
C LEU A 38 0.71 5.81 -6.36
N ASN A 39 1.67 4.93 -6.64
CA ASN A 39 2.43 4.97 -7.89
C ASN A 39 1.66 4.32 -9.05
N SER A 40 1.02 3.19 -8.79
CA SER A 40 0.24 2.48 -9.79
C SER A 40 -0.75 1.49 -9.17
N ALA A 41 -1.82 1.20 -9.92
CA ALA A 41 -2.71 0.09 -9.70
C ALA A 41 -2.59 -0.88 -10.88
N THR A 42 -2.32 -2.15 -10.63
CA THR A 42 -2.08 -3.15 -11.67
C THR A 42 -2.98 -4.37 -11.48
N ASP A 43 -3.24 -5.08 -12.56
CA ASP A 43 -3.89 -6.39 -12.49
C ASP A 43 -2.95 -7.48 -11.92
N ALA A 44 -3.41 -8.73 -11.90
CA ALA A 44 -2.63 -9.86 -11.40
C ALA A 44 -1.38 -10.15 -12.26
N GLN A 45 -1.33 -9.70 -13.52
CA GLN A 45 -0.19 -9.82 -14.42
C GLN A 45 0.82 -8.66 -14.27
N GLY A 46 0.47 -7.61 -13.53
CA GLY A 46 1.30 -6.42 -13.36
C GLY A 46 1.06 -5.35 -14.44
N ILE A 47 -0.01 -5.47 -15.22
CA ILE A 47 -0.40 -4.49 -16.22
C ILE A 47 -1.28 -3.43 -15.54
N SER A 48 -1.11 -2.14 -15.90
CA SER A 48 -1.92 -1.05 -15.37
C SER A 48 -3.42 -1.32 -15.55
N SER A 49 -4.22 -1.09 -14.50
CA SER A 49 -5.63 -1.47 -14.47
C SER A 49 -6.50 -0.42 -13.79
N ASP A 50 -7.32 0.26 -14.59
CA ASP A 50 -8.31 1.20 -14.08
C ASP A 50 -9.40 0.50 -13.24
N CYS A 51 -9.68 -0.76 -13.55
CA CYS A 51 -10.63 -1.57 -12.77
C CYS A 51 -10.14 -1.79 -11.33
N VAL A 52 -8.85 -2.06 -11.15
CA VAL A 52 -8.22 -2.22 -9.83
C VAL A 52 -8.19 -0.89 -9.11
N LEU A 53 -7.82 0.20 -9.80
CA LEU A 53 -7.83 1.55 -9.23
C LEU A 53 -9.24 1.94 -8.77
N ARG A 54 -10.27 1.73 -9.61
CA ARG A 54 -11.66 2.00 -9.25
C ARG A 54 -12.11 1.19 -8.04
N ALA A 55 -11.81 -0.11 -8.00
CA ALA A 55 -12.14 -0.95 -6.86
C ALA A 55 -11.46 -0.45 -5.57
N ALA A 56 -10.17 -0.11 -5.64
CA ALA A 56 -9.44 0.44 -4.52
C ALA A 56 -9.99 1.79 -4.03
N TYR A 57 -10.35 2.67 -4.98
CA TYR A 57 -10.97 3.97 -4.69
C TYR A 57 -12.30 3.82 -3.97
N LEU A 58 -13.19 2.95 -4.45
CA LEU A 58 -14.48 2.69 -3.79
C LEU A 58 -14.28 2.10 -2.38
N ASN A 59 -13.34 1.19 -2.23
CA ASN A 59 -13.00 0.63 -0.92
C ASN A 59 -12.46 1.71 0.04
N ALA A 60 -11.57 2.60 -0.42
CA ALA A 60 -11.01 3.68 0.38
C ALA A 60 -12.05 4.75 0.74
N SER A 61 -12.93 5.12 -0.22
CA SER A 61 -13.95 6.16 -0.02
C SER A 61 -15.08 5.74 0.90
N PHE A 62 -15.45 4.46 0.93
CA PHE A 62 -16.56 3.96 1.72
C PHE A 62 -16.17 3.37 3.07
N GLN A 63 -14.89 3.22 3.37
CA GLN A 63 -14.47 2.80 4.70
C GLN A 63 -14.82 3.87 5.74
N SER A 64 -15.26 3.43 6.93
CA SER A 64 -15.57 4.30 8.07
C SER A 64 -14.62 4.13 9.25
N GLY A 65 -13.52 3.42 9.04
CA GLY A 65 -12.50 3.14 10.05
C GLY A 65 -11.58 4.33 10.35
N LEU A 66 -10.45 4.04 10.96
CA LEU A 66 -9.43 5.05 11.25
C LEU A 66 -8.83 5.63 9.96
N PRO A 67 -8.55 6.94 9.93
CA PRO A 67 -7.84 7.57 8.82
C PRO A 67 -6.56 6.80 8.49
N ASN A 68 -6.33 6.55 7.21
CA ASN A 68 -5.20 5.77 6.74
C ASN A 68 -4.54 6.48 5.55
N VAL A 69 -3.27 6.80 5.71
CA VAL A 69 -2.48 7.51 4.68
C VAL A 69 -2.45 6.78 3.32
N LEU A 70 -2.63 5.45 3.31
CA LEU A 70 -2.71 4.69 2.06
C LEU A 70 -4.04 4.93 1.35
N ASP A 71 -5.12 5.10 2.09
CA ASP A 71 -6.44 5.39 1.53
C ASP A 71 -6.50 6.82 1.01
N ASP A 72 -5.91 7.77 1.73
CA ASP A 72 -5.77 9.16 1.26
C ASP A 72 -4.96 9.21 -0.05
N ALA A 73 -3.88 8.42 -0.15
CA ALA A 73 -3.08 8.32 -1.38
C ALA A 73 -3.87 7.74 -2.56
N ILE A 74 -4.72 6.73 -2.32
CA ILE A 74 -5.60 6.15 -3.35
C ILE A 74 -6.60 7.20 -3.83
N ILE A 75 -7.27 7.88 -2.90
CA ILE A 75 -8.30 8.88 -3.21
C ILE A 75 -7.67 10.05 -3.98
N THR A 76 -6.51 10.54 -3.53
CA THR A 76 -5.78 11.62 -4.21
C THR A 76 -5.44 11.24 -5.65
N HIS A 77 -4.81 10.09 -5.85
CA HIS A 77 -4.44 9.62 -7.18
C HIS A 77 -5.66 9.40 -8.09
N ALA A 78 -6.73 8.81 -7.56
CA ALA A 78 -7.97 8.60 -8.31
C ALA A 78 -8.59 9.93 -8.77
N ASN A 79 -8.57 10.96 -7.93
CA ASN A 79 -9.06 12.31 -8.28
C ASN A 79 -8.18 12.97 -9.33
N GLU A 80 -6.85 12.82 -9.26
CA GLU A 80 -5.89 13.36 -10.24
C GLU A 80 -6.11 12.79 -11.64
N VAL A 81 -6.45 11.49 -11.74
CA VAL A 81 -6.78 10.87 -13.03
C VAL A 81 -8.24 11.05 -13.45
N GLY A 82 -9.02 11.85 -12.70
CA GLY A 82 -10.40 12.18 -13.03
C GLY A 82 -11.41 11.05 -12.78
N LEU A 83 -11.06 10.09 -11.93
CA LEU A 83 -11.95 9.00 -11.54
C LEU A 83 -13.01 9.55 -10.57
N VAL A 84 -14.16 9.90 -11.10
CA VAL A 84 -15.30 10.33 -10.29
C VAL A 84 -16.02 9.10 -9.77
N ALA A 85 -16.31 9.05 -8.46
CA ALA A 85 -17.26 8.09 -7.93
C ALA A 85 -18.59 8.33 -8.67
N ALA A 86 -18.98 7.35 -9.48
CA ALA A 86 -20.39 7.27 -9.87
C ALA A 86 -21.22 7.21 -8.58
N PRO A 87 -22.54 7.47 -8.61
CA PRO A 87 -23.39 7.37 -7.44
C PRO A 87 -23.51 5.92 -6.95
N ASP A 88 -22.36 5.29 -6.72
CA ASP A 88 -22.26 3.97 -6.12
C ASP A 88 -22.69 4.07 -4.66
N ALA A 89 -23.48 3.12 -4.20
CA ALA A 89 -23.97 3.11 -2.84
C ALA A 89 -23.18 2.11 -2.00
N LYS A 90 -22.73 2.53 -0.82
CA LYS A 90 -22.20 1.62 0.19
C LYS A 90 -23.28 0.58 0.56
N ALA A 91 -22.96 -0.69 0.38
CA ALA A 91 -23.85 -1.79 0.69
C ALA A 91 -23.52 -2.50 2.01
N GLY A 92 -22.42 -2.11 2.65
CA GLY A 92 -21.95 -2.63 3.94
C GLY A 92 -20.43 -2.50 4.05
N GLU A 93 -19.95 -2.79 5.26
CA GLU A 93 -18.52 -2.75 5.57
C GLU A 93 -18.17 -3.81 6.60
N ILE A 94 -16.98 -4.39 6.48
CA ILE A 94 -16.31 -5.09 7.57
C ILE A 94 -14.99 -4.33 7.78
N PRO A 95 -14.85 -3.63 8.93
CA PRO A 95 -13.70 -2.77 9.22
C PRO A 95 -12.38 -3.54 9.19
N TYR A 96 -11.27 -2.80 9.14
CA TYR A 96 -9.93 -3.37 9.16
C TYR A 96 -9.71 -4.23 10.41
N ASP A 97 -9.25 -5.45 10.18
CA ASP A 97 -8.88 -6.38 11.24
C ASP A 97 -7.35 -6.54 11.26
N PHE A 98 -6.74 -6.23 12.40
CA PHE A 98 -5.28 -6.29 12.59
C PHE A 98 -4.70 -7.71 12.51
N VAL A 99 -5.49 -8.74 12.81
CA VAL A 99 -5.09 -10.15 12.71
C VAL A 99 -5.16 -10.60 11.24
N ARG A 100 -6.28 -10.30 10.58
CA ARG A 100 -6.53 -10.67 9.19
C ARG A 100 -5.85 -9.73 8.20
N LYS A 101 -5.46 -8.53 8.63
CA LYS A 101 -4.79 -7.48 7.82
C LYS A 101 -5.55 -7.16 6.53
N ARG A 102 -6.87 -7.11 6.60
CA ARG A 102 -7.79 -6.84 5.48
C ARG A 102 -8.93 -5.94 5.91
N LEU A 103 -9.39 -5.12 4.95
CA LEU A 103 -10.58 -4.29 5.03
C LEU A 103 -11.50 -4.63 3.87
N ARG A 104 -12.81 -4.62 4.11
CA ARG A 104 -13.81 -4.94 3.08
C ARG A 104 -14.93 -3.95 3.06
N VAL A 105 -15.35 -3.63 1.83
CA VAL A 105 -16.52 -2.80 1.56
C VAL A 105 -17.39 -3.50 0.53
N GLY A 106 -18.66 -3.62 0.82
CA GLY A 106 -19.68 -3.97 -0.15
C GLY A 106 -20.14 -2.71 -0.88
N VAL A 107 -20.14 -2.75 -2.20
CA VAL A 107 -20.54 -1.64 -3.06
C VAL A 107 -21.65 -2.09 -3.98
N ARG A 108 -22.67 -1.25 -4.17
CA ARG A 108 -23.69 -1.40 -5.21
C ARG A 108 -23.35 -0.42 -6.32
N ASP A 109 -23.02 -0.95 -7.50
CA ASP A 109 -22.88 -0.13 -8.70
C ASP A 109 -24.26 0.36 -9.13
N SER A 110 -24.38 1.61 -9.56
CA SER A 110 -25.66 2.22 -10.01
C SER A 110 -26.32 1.50 -11.16
N ALA A 111 -25.55 0.77 -11.95
CA ALA A 111 -25.99 0.02 -13.14
C ALA A 111 -25.64 -1.48 -13.11
N GLY A 112 -25.12 -2.00 -11.99
CA GLY A 112 -24.56 -3.34 -11.93
C GLY A 112 -24.82 -4.12 -10.64
N PRO A 113 -24.35 -5.36 -10.58
CA PRO A 113 -24.49 -6.20 -9.40
C PRO A 113 -23.67 -5.65 -8.22
N ARG A 114 -24.10 -6.00 -7.02
CA ARG A 114 -23.29 -5.74 -5.80
C ARG A 114 -21.97 -6.47 -5.88
N ARG A 115 -20.92 -5.82 -5.40
CA ARG A 115 -19.58 -6.40 -5.29
C ARG A 115 -19.00 -6.20 -3.90
N LEU A 116 -18.34 -7.24 -3.41
CA LEU A 116 -17.43 -7.13 -2.27
C LEU A 116 -16.06 -6.74 -2.79
N ILE A 117 -15.46 -5.72 -2.20
CA ILE A 117 -14.09 -5.28 -2.51
C ILE A 117 -13.26 -5.42 -1.23
N THR A 118 -12.23 -6.24 -1.30
CA THR A 118 -11.29 -6.51 -0.21
C THR A 118 -9.93 -5.91 -0.56
N LYS A 119 -9.34 -5.18 0.38
CA LYS A 119 -8.00 -4.61 0.27
C LYS A 119 -7.19 -4.97 1.52
N GLY A 120 -5.91 -5.30 1.35
CA GLY A 120 -5.05 -5.65 2.47
C GLY A 120 -3.67 -6.14 2.08
N ALA A 121 -2.94 -6.71 3.04
CA ALA A 121 -1.65 -7.32 2.77
C ALA A 121 -1.80 -8.45 1.74
N VAL A 122 -0.89 -8.50 0.76
CA VAL A 122 -1.00 -9.39 -0.42
C VAL A 122 -1.25 -10.85 -0.01
N GLU A 123 -0.44 -11.40 0.88
CA GLU A 123 -0.60 -12.80 1.33
C GLU A 123 -1.94 -13.05 2.01
N ASN A 124 -2.41 -12.08 2.82
CA ASN A 124 -3.68 -12.21 3.52
C ASN A 124 -4.89 -12.11 2.58
N VAL A 125 -4.80 -11.32 1.52
CA VAL A 125 -5.82 -11.24 0.48
C VAL A 125 -5.78 -12.50 -0.38
N LEU A 126 -4.59 -12.94 -0.80
CA LEU A 126 -4.40 -14.15 -1.62
C LEU A 126 -4.92 -15.42 -0.94
N ALA A 127 -4.78 -15.50 0.39
CA ALA A 127 -5.25 -16.66 1.17
C ALA A 127 -6.76 -16.91 1.10
N VAL A 128 -7.57 -15.91 0.73
CA VAL A 128 -9.03 -16.02 0.60
C VAL A 128 -9.51 -16.02 -0.85
N CYS A 129 -8.57 -16.03 -1.80
CA CYS A 129 -8.86 -16.06 -3.22
C CYS A 129 -8.78 -17.51 -3.75
N THR A 130 -9.77 -17.88 -4.55
CA THR A 130 -9.81 -19.12 -5.32
C THR A 130 -9.67 -18.88 -6.81
N HIS A 131 -9.77 -17.60 -7.22
CA HIS A 131 -9.65 -17.16 -8.60
C HIS A 131 -8.73 -15.95 -8.71
N ALA A 132 -8.25 -15.67 -9.93
CA ALA A 132 -7.57 -14.43 -10.29
C ALA A 132 -8.21 -13.83 -11.52
N GLN A 133 -8.23 -12.50 -11.59
CA GLN A 133 -8.71 -11.78 -12.76
C GLN A 133 -7.56 -11.55 -13.74
N GLN A 134 -7.75 -11.98 -14.97
CA GLN A 134 -6.82 -11.80 -16.10
C GLN A 134 -7.53 -11.05 -17.22
N GLY A 135 -7.39 -9.72 -17.25
CA GLY A 135 -8.22 -8.89 -18.12
C GLY A 135 -9.71 -9.10 -17.80
N ASP A 136 -10.51 -9.45 -18.81
CA ASP A 136 -11.95 -9.71 -18.65
C ASP A 136 -12.29 -11.14 -18.20
N LYS A 137 -11.28 -12.01 -18.02
CA LYS A 137 -11.49 -13.41 -17.66
C LYS A 137 -11.15 -13.66 -16.19
N THR A 138 -11.95 -14.52 -15.57
CA THR A 138 -11.66 -15.06 -14.24
C THR A 138 -11.11 -16.48 -14.42
N VAL A 139 -9.91 -16.73 -13.91
CA VAL A 139 -9.22 -18.03 -13.97
C VAL A 139 -9.08 -18.62 -12.57
N ALA A 140 -9.06 -19.94 -12.48
CA ALA A 140 -8.80 -20.62 -11.22
C ALA A 140 -7.38 -20.29 -10.72
N LEU A 141 -7.27 -20.04 -9.44
CA LEU A 141 -6.01 -19.68 -8.79
C LEU A 141 -5.33 -20.93 -8.26
N ASP A 142 -4.55 -21.60 -9.10
CA ASP A 142 -3.71 -22.72 -8.72
C ASP A 142 -2.40 -22.26 -8.07
N ASP A 143 -1.57 -23.21 -7.65
CA ASP A 143 -0.31 -22.91 -6.96
C ASP A 143 0.70 -22.18 -7.89
N ALA A 144 0.67 -22.45 -9.20
CA ALA A 144 1.52 -21.76 -10.18
C ALA A 144 1.15 -20.27 -10.27
N HIS A 145 -0.13 -19.96 -10.40
CA HIS A 145 -0.61 -18.57 -10.42
C HIS A 145 -0.31 -17.84 -9.09
N LYS A 146 -0.46 -18.53 -7.94
CA LYS A 146 -0.10 -17.94 -6.65
C LYS A 146 1.38 -17.59 -6.56
N GLU A 147 2.25 -18.46 -7.08
CA GLU A 147 3.70 -18.23 -7.07
C GLU A 147 4.10 -17.09 -8.00
N GLU A 148 3.45 -16.94 -9.15
CA GLU A 148 3.64 -15.79 -10.02
C GLU A 148 3.26 -14.47 -9.33
N ILE A 149 2.12 -14.44 -8.62
CA ILE A 149 1.66 -13.28 -7.85
C ILE A 149 2.68 -12.94 -6.76
N ARG A 150 3.20 -13.95 -6.02
CA ARG A 150 4.24 -13.77 -4.99
C ARG A 150 5.54 -13.25 -5.57
N THR A 151 5.96 -13.78 -6.71
CA THR A 151 7.19 -13.35 -7.39
C THR A 151 7.11 -11.88 -7.78
N ARG A 152 5.97 -11.42 -8.33
CA ARG A 152 5.75 -9.99 -8.64
C ARG A 152 5.76 -9.14 -7.37
N TYR A 153 5.03 -9.58 -6.35
CA TYR A 153 5.01 -8.91 -5.05
C TYR A 153 6.40 -8.74 -4.46
N ALA A 154 7.21 -9.81 -4.44
CA ALA A 154 8.58 -9.79 -3.93
C ALA A 154 9.48 -8.86 -4.77
N GLY A 155 9.32 -8.89 -6.10
CA GLY A 155 10.05 -8.02 -7.02
C GLY A 155 9.80 -6.53 -6.77
N TRP A 156 8.55 -6.12 -6.59
CA TRP A 156 8.23 -4.72 -6.27
C TRP A 156 8.65 -4.34 -4.84
N SER A 157 8.46 -5.24 -3.88
CA SER A 157 8.89 -4.99 -2.50
C SER A 157 10.41 -4.79 -2.42
N SER A 158 11.20 -5.55 -3.18
CA SER A 158 12.67 -5.38 -3.23
C SER A 158 13.11 -4.07 -3.89
N GLN A 159 12.23 -3.42 -4.67
CA GLN A 159 12.43 -2.09 -5.24
C GLN A 159 11.96 -0.97 -4.29
N GLY A 160 11.52 -1.30 -3.08
CA GLY A 160 11.09 -0.32 -2.08
C GLY A 160 9.61 0.07 -2.15
N TYR A 161 8.80 -0.60 -2.98
CA TYR A 161 7.36 -0.37 -3.00
C TYR A 161 6.67 -1.07 -1.84
N ARG A 162 5.78 -0.37 -1.18
CA ARG A 162 4.78 -0.97 -0.31
C ARG A 162 3.61 -1.45 -1.17
N VAL A 163 3.31 -2.74 -1.15
CA VAL A 163 2.33 -3.35 -2.04
C VAL A 163 1.13 -3.87 -1.24
N LEU A 164 -0.08 -3.51 -1.67
CA LEU A 164 -1.33 -4.11 -1.19
C LEU A 164 -1.98 -4.94 -2.29
N GLY A 165 -2.71 -5.98 -1.88
CA GLY A 165 -3.57 -6.77 -2.75
C GLY A 165 -5.00 -6.22 -2.75
N VAL A 166 -5.65 -6.35 -3.89
CA VAL A 166 -7.08 -6.09 -4.09
C VAL A 166 -7.74 -7.34 -4.61
N ALA A 167 -8.87 -7.72 -4.03
CA ALA A 167 -9.71 -8.82 -4.49
C ALA A 167 -11.16 -8.40 -4.53
N THR A 168 -11.93 -9.03 -5.40
CA THR A 168 -13.35 -8.74 -5.58
C THR A 168 -14.17 -10.03 -5.62
N LYS A 169 -15.45 -9.92 -5.25
CA LYS A 169 -16.43 -11.02 -5.37
C LYS A 169 -17.79 -10.43 -5.73
N PRO A 170 -18.50 -10.97 -6.72
CA PRO A 170 -19.90 -10.65 -6.92
C PRO A 170 -20.71 -11.06 -5.67
N LEU A 171 -21.60 -10.19 -5.21
CA LEU A 171 -22.53 -10.50 -4.12
C LEU A 171 -23.91 -10.80 -4.70
N ALA A 172 -24.45 -11.97 -4.38
CA ALA A 172 -25.85 -12.28 -4.65
C ALA A 172 -26.71 -11.58 -3.58
N THR A 173 -27.74 -10.84 -4.01
CA THR A 173 -28.83 -10.27 -3.17
C THR A 173 -28.48 -9.57 -1.85
N GLU A 174 -29.48 -8.98 -1.20
CA GLU A 174 -29.44 -8.01 -0.08
C GLU A 174 -28.96 -8.55 1.29
N THR A 175 -28.06 -9.48 1.34
CA THR A 175 -27.51 -10.05 2.57
C THR A 175 -26.59 -9.05 3.28
N ARG A 176 -26.72 -8.98 4.59
CA ARG A 176 -25.78 -8.27 5.46
C ARG A 176 -24.42 -8.96 5.33
N LEU A 177 -23.37 -8.18 5.07
CA LEU A 177 -22.01 -8.70 4.98
C LEU A 177 -21.62 -9.37 6.31
N THR A 178 -21.16 -10.60 6.22
CA THR A 178 -20.66 -11.39 7.32
C THR A 178 -19.22 -11.83 7.09
N HIS A 179 -18.58 -12.36 8.11
CA HIS A 179 -17.24 -12.91 7.97
C HIS A 179 -17.18 -14.13 7.03
N ASP A 180 -18.28 -14.83 6.83
CA ASP A 180 -18.38 -16.01 5.96
C ASP A 180 -18.32 -15.64 4.46
N ASP A 181 -18.59 -14.38 4.12
CA ASP A 181 -18.43 -13.86 2.76
C ASP A 181 -16.96 -13.72 2.33
N GLU A 182 -16.00 -14.02 3.24
CA GLU A 182 -14.55 -13.92 3.02
C GLU A 182 -13.92 -15.04 2.19
N SER A 183 -14.67 -15.96 1.69
CA SER A 183 -14.16 -17.06 0.85
C SER A 183 -14.46 -16.82 -0.61
N ASP A 184 -13.74 -17.51 -1.49
CA ASP A 184 -13.98 -17.55 -2.92
C ASP A 184 -13.90 -16.19 -3.62
N LEU A 185 -12.94 -15.37 -3.22
CA LEU A 185 -12.65 -14.10 -3.86
C LEU A 185 -11.83 -14.31 -5.16
N SER A 186 -11.96 -13.35 -6.07
CA SER A 186 -11.07 -13.24 -7.23
C SER A 186 -10.00 -12.20 -6.95
N PHE A 187 -8.74 -12.59 -6.97
CA PHE A 187 -7.61 -11.66 -6.86
C PHE A 187 -7.62 -10.74 -8.08
N ALA A 188 -7.86 -9.46 -7.88
CA ALA A 188 -7.99 -8.48 -8.96
C ALA A 188 -6.64 -7.88 -9.35
N GLY A 189 -5.75 -7.66 -8.37
CA GLY A 189 -4.46 -7.05 -8.64
C GLY A 189 -3.80 -6.39 -7.43
N PHE A 190 -2.94 -5.43 -7.72
CA PHE A 190 -2.06 -4.82 -6.73
C PHE A 190 -2.16 -3.29 -6.74
N LEU A 191 -1.86 -2.70 -5.59
CA LEU A 191 -1.64 -1.28 -5.42
C LEU A 191 -0.19 -1.08 -4.96
N LEU A 192 0.56 -0.31 -5.71
CA LEU A 192 1.97 -0.02 -5.44
C LEU A 192 2.09 1.39 -4.86
N PHE A 193 2.58 1.48 -3.63
CA PHE A 193 2.81 2.74 -2.94
C PHE A 193 4.30 3.00 -2.82
N PHE A 194 4.65 4.27 -2.92
CA PHE A 194 6.02 4.74 -2.83
C PHE A 194 6.10 5.96 -1.92
N ASP A 195 7.11 6.00 -1.09
CA ASP A 195 7.46 7.17 -0.30
C ASP A 195 8.77 7.75 -0.86
N PRO A 196 8.71 8.85 -1.63
CA PRO A 196 9.84 9.36 -2.35
C PRO A 196 10.98 9.80 -1.42
N PRO A 197 12.24 9.54 -1.76
CA PRO A 197 13.38 10.03 -1.02
C PRO A 197 13.40 11.56 -1.01
N LYS A 198 13.87 12.17 0.08
CA LYS A 198 14.06 13.62 0.14
C LYS A 198 15.04 14.09 -0.92
N PRO A 199 14.79 15.26 -1.54
CA PRO A 199 15.74 15.86 -2.45
C PRO A 199 17.11 16.02 -1.81
N GLY A 200 18.17 15.57 -2.50
CA GLY A 200 19.55 15.69 -2.03
C GLY A 200 19.99 14.64 -1.00
N ILE A 201 19.12 13.69 -0.59
CA ILE A 201 19.48 12.68 0.40
C ILE A 201 20.66 11.79 -0.05
N GLN A 202 20.74 11.48 -1.34
CA GLN A 202 21.87 10.71 -1.90
C GLN A 202 23.20 11.43 -1.67
N LYS A 203 23.24 12.76 -1.88
CA LYS A 203 24.41 13.57 -1.60
C LYS A 203 24.76 13.55 -0.12
N THR A 204 23.77 13.71 0.75
CA THR A 204 23.96 13.67 2.20
C THR A 204 24.55 12.33 2.65
N ILE A 205 24.07 11.22 2.10
CA ILE A 205 24.61 9.87 2.39
C ILE A 205 26.07 9.77 1.93
N ALA A 206 26.37 10.24 0.72
CA ALA A 206 27.73 10.25 0.20
C ALA A 206 28.67 11.14 1.02
N ASP A 207 28.23 12.33 1.44
CA ASP A 207 29.01 13.25 2.26
C ASP A 207 29.31 12.61 3.64
N LEU A 208 28.36 11.93 4.26
CA LEU A 208 28.56 11.20 5.51
C LEU A 208 29.56 10.03 5.34
N ALA A 209 29.44 9.27 4.27
CA ALA A 209 30.36 8.19 3.96
C ALA A 209 31.82 8.71 3.77
N ASN A 210 31.98 9.86 3.10
CA ASN A 210 33.28 10.52 2.94
C ASN A 210 33.87 11.00 4.27
N LEU A 211 33.03 11.28 5.27
CA LEU A 211 33.46 11.61 6.63
C LEU A 211 33.72 10.36 7.49
N GLY A 212 33.60 9.16 6.94
CA GLY A 212 33.81 7.91 7.66
C GLY A 212 32.58 7.46 8.49
N VAL A 213 31.41 8.09 8.32
CA VAL A 213 30.20 7.75 9.07
C VAL A 213 29.40 6.71 8.33
N GLN A 214 29.18 5.56 8.95
CA GLN A 214 28.30 4.51 8.45
C GLN A 214 26.84 4.81 8.78
N ILE A 215 25.94 4.68 7.80
CA ILE A 215 24.51 4.82 8.01
C ILE A 215 23.87 3.44 8.21
N LYS A 216 23.09 3.30 9.28
CA LYS A 216 22.22 2.16 9.57
C LYS A 216 20.78 2.62 9.52
N ILE A 217 19.96 2.01 8.65
CA ILE A 217 18.54 2.33 8.57
C ILE A 217 17.78 1.42 9.52
N ILE A 218 16.99 2.01 10.41
CA ILE A 218 16.05 1.31 11.29
C ILE A 218 14.66 1.58 10.74
N THR A 219 13.95 0.53 10.37
CA THR A 219 12.61 0.67 9.79
C THR A 219 11.66 -0.39 10.34
N GLY A 220 10.39 -0.02 10.51
CA GLY A 220 9.30 -0.94 10.81
C GLY A 220 8.65 -1.56 9.57
N ASP A 221 9.15 -1.25 8.37
CA ASP A 221 8.65 -1.82 7.12
C ASP A 221 8.94 -3.32 7.04
N ASN A 222 8.25 -4.00 6.12
CA ASN A 222 8.56 -5.40 5.81
C ASN A 222 10.03 -5.53 5.39
N ARG A 223 10.65 -6.68 5.74
CA ARG A 223 12.05 -6.99 5.41
C ARG A 223 12.39 -6.88 3.90
N LEU A 224 11.37 -6.99 3.04
CA LEU A 224 11.52 -6.90 1.58
C LEU A 224 11.45 -5.44 1.06
N VAL A 225 11.04 -4.48 1.88
CA VAL A 225 10.99 -3.04 1.60
C VAL A 225 12.17 -2.35 2.27
#